data_b76fa5b96c2a95764bb9dbcfd0e860c3
#
_entry.id   b76fa5b96c2a95764bb9dbcfd0e860c3
#
_cell.length_a   1.000
_cell.length_b   1.000
_cell.length_c   1.000
_cell.angle_alpha   90.00
_cell.angle_beta   90.00
_cell.angle_gamma   90.00
#
_symmetry.space_group_name_H-M   'P 1'
#
loop_
_entity.id
_entity.type
_entity.pdbx_description
1 polymer ?
#
loop_
_entity_poly.entity_id
_entity_poly.type
_entity_poly.pdbx_seq_one_letter_code
_entity_poly.pdbx_strand_id
1 'polypeptide(L)'
;MGRTLANKKEIVADLKESLSEAQLAFVINYEGLSVAEITDLRNRLRPIGASCKITKNTLMNIAVDGDENWQPIQELLSDATAFLFTGEEIGAAVKAYKGFQKETKKTELRGGVLEGKALTKEQVEALGDLPTKDELYAKIAGSINALATKIAVGVKEVPGGLARGIKAVSEKEE
;
A
#
# COMPACT_ATOMS: atom_id res chain seq x y z
N MET A 1 -32.54 16.63 6.50
CA MET A 1 -32.87 15.86 7.72
C MET A 1 -31.58 15.39 8.37
N GLY A 2 -31.38 15.72 9.66
CA GLY A 2 -30.20 15.27 10.42
C GLY A 2 -30.28 13.77 10.73
N ARG A 3 -29.12 13.07 10.68
CA ARG A 3 -29.04 11.66 11.09
C ARG A 3 -29.45 11.52 12.57
N THR A 4 -30.23 10.51 12.91
CA THR A 4 -30.63 10.22 14.30
C THR A 4 -29.42 9.83 15.15
N LEU A 5 -29.53 9.93 16.47
CA LEU A 5 -28.46 9.57 17.41
C LEU A 5 -28.08 8.08 17.30
N ALA A 6 -29.06 7.22 17.07
CA ALA A 6 -28.84 5.79 16.83
C ALA A 6 -27.97 5.54 15.59
N ASN A 7 -28.30 6.18 14.46
CA ASN A 7 -27.53 6.05 13.21
C ASN A 7 -26.11 6.62 13.34
N LYS A 8 -25.91 7.66 14.15
CA LYS A 8 -24.55 8.19 14.41
C LYS A 8 -23.70 7.20 15.22
N LYS A 9 -24.30 6.54 16.22
CA LYS A 9 -23.62 5.51 17.02
C LYS A 9 -23.25 4.29 16.18
N GLU A 10 -24.13 3.87 15.27
CA GLU A 10 -23.89 2.78 14.34
C GLU A 10 -22.70 3.11 13.41
N ILE A 11 -22.66 4.32 12.82
CA ILE A 11 -21.53 4.74 11.99
C ILE A 11 -20.21 4.78 12.77
N VAL A 12 -20.24 5.23 14.02
CA VAL A 12 -19.03 5.23 14.88
C VAL A 12 -18.59 3.81 15.19
N ALA A 13 -19.52 2.87 15.41
CA ALA A 13 -19.20 1.47 15.61
C ALA A 13 -18.56 0.85 14.36
N ASP A 14 -19.14 1.08 13.17
CA ASP A 14 -18.61 0.64 11.89
C ASP A 14 -17.22 1.23 11.59
N LEU A 15 -16.96 2.47 12.02
CA LEU A 15 -15.64 3.10 11.88
C LEU A 15 -14.62 2.45 12.81
N LYS A 16 -14.98 2.18 14.07
CA LYS A 16 -14.12 1.50 15.02
C LYS A 16 -13.76 0.08 14.57
N GLU A 17 -14.71 -0.65 14.04
CA GLU A 17 -14.47 -1.97 13.45
C GLU A 17 -13.48 -1.88 12.30
N SER A 18 -13.69 -0.95 11.36
CA SER A 18 -12.77 -0.73 10.23
C SER A 18 -11.37 -0.28 10.66
N LEU A 19 -11.25 0.50 11.73
CA LEU A 19 -9.97 0.92 12.30
C LEU A 19 -9.25 -0.25 12.97
N SER A 20 -10.00 -1.16 13.62
CA SER A 20 -9.40 -2.34 14.28
C SER A 20 -8.83 -3.35 13.27
N GLU A 21 -9.41 -3.43 12.08
CA GLU A 21 -8.96 -4.31 11.00
C GLU A 21 -7.86 -3.67 10.12
N ALA A 22 -7.76 -2.34 10.14
CA ALA A 22 -6.83 -1.61 9.32
C ALA A 22 -5.43 -1.51 9.95
N GLN A 23 -4.40 -1.71 9.16
CA GLN A 23 -3.01 -1.41 9.51
C GLN A 23 -2.62 0.01 9.12
N LEU A 24 -3.12 0.49 7.98
CA LEU A 24 -2.93 1.85 7.49
C LEU A 24 -4.28 2.51 7.24
N ALA A 25 -4.46 3.72 7.73
CA ALA A 25 -5.52 4.62 7.33
C ALA A 25 -4.91 5.86 6.69
N PHE A 26 -5.27 6.17 5.47
CA PHE A 26 -4.87 7.42 4.84
C PHE A 26 -6.07 8.29 4.47
N VAL A 27 -5.81 9.58 4.46
CA VAL A 27 -6.80 10.63 4.41
C VAL A 27 -6.64 11.40 3.11
N ILE A 28 -7.72 11.46 2.34
CA ILE A 28 -7.75 12.17 1.07
C ILE A 28 -8.81 13.26 1.07
N ASN A 29 -8.55 14.33 0.34
CA ASN A 29 -9.58 15.29 0.00
C ASN A 29 -10.38 14.76 -1.20
N TYR A 30 -11.72 14.69 -1.07
CA TYR A 30 -12.60 14.23 -2.14
C TYR A 30 -13.40 15.37 -2.78
N GLU A 31 -13.10 16.59 -2.45
CA GLU A 31 -13.79 17.75 -3.00
C GLU A 31 -13.71 17.78 -4.53
N GLY A 32 -14.85 17.94 -5.17
CA GLY A 32 -14.96 17.95 -6.64
C GLY A 32 -15.05 16.57 -7.30
N LEU A 33 -15.07 15.46 -6.54
CA LEU A 33 -15.34 14.14 -7.08
C LEU A 33 -16.84 13.91 -7.31
N SER A 34 -17.17 13.32 -8.45
CA SER A 34 -18.51 12.82 -8.74
C SER A 34 -18.78 11.49 -8.04
N VAL A 35 -20.04 11.14 -7.89
CA VAL A 35 -20.46 9.83 -7.33
C VAL A 35 -19.90 8.66 -8.15
N ALA A 36 -19.81 8.82 -9.48
CA ALA A 36 -19.24 7.81 -10.37
C ALA A 36 -17.74 7.59 -10.07
N GLU A 37 -16.97 8.66 -9.92
CA GLU A 37 -15.54 8.61 -9.61
C GLU A 37 -15.28 7.97 -8.23
N ILE A 38 -16.11 8.28 -7.22
CA ILE A 38 -16.02 7.64 -5.90
C ILE A 38 -16.34 6.14 -5.99
N THR A 39 -17.31 5.77 -6.81
CA THR A 39 -17.66 4.36 -7.01
C THR A 39 -16.55 3.61 -7.74
N ASP A 40 -15.90 4.22 -8.72
CA ASP A 40 -14.74 3.65 -9.41
C ASP A 40 -13.56 3.45 -8.45
N LEU A 41 -13.27 4.44 -7.60
CA LEU A 41 -12.25 4.30 -6.54
C LEU A 41 -12.55 3.11 -5.62
N ARG A 42 -13.79 2.97 -5.17
CA ARG A 42 -14.21 1.83 -4.32
C ARG A 42 -14.06 0.49 -5.04
N ASN A 43 -14.38 0.44 -6.33
CA ASN A 43 -14.24 -0.78 -7.12
C ASN A 43 -12.77 -1.20 -7.33
N ARG A 44 -11.86 -0.25 -7.43
CA ARG A 44 -10.42 -0.50 -7.50
C ARG A 44 -9.82 -0.94 -6.18
N LEU A 45 -10.37 -0.46 -5.06
CA LEU A 45 -9.88 -0.79 -3.71
C LEU A 45 -10.41 -2.13 -3.19
N ARG A 46 -11.63 -2.53 -3.55
CA ARG A 46 -12.26 -3.79 -3.11
C ARG A 46 -11.41 -5.05 -3.31
N PRO A 47 -10.84 -5.31 -4.51
CA PRO A 47 -10.06 -6.53 -4.75
C PRO A 47 -8.78 -6.59 -3.90
N ILE A 48 -8.34 -5.46 -3.37
CA ILE A 48 -7.11 -5.30 -2.56
C ILE A 48 -7.44 -5.39 -1.05
N GLY A 49 -8.71 -5.61 -0.68
CA GLY A 49 -9.14 -5.61 0.72
C GLY A 49 -9.13 -4.22 1.37
N ALA A 50 -9.02 -3.16 0.58
CA ALA A 50 -9.09 -1.80 1.08
C ALA A 50 -10.52 -1.24 0.98
N SER A 51 -10.91 -0.42 1.96
CA SER A 51 -12.23 0.20 2.02
C SER A 51 -12.14 1.72 1.99
N CYS A 52 -13.10 2.36 1.29
CA CYS A 52 -13.22 3.81 1.24
C CYS A 52 -14.51 4.25 1.92
N LYS A 53 -14.38 4.93 3.06
CA LYS A 53 -15.52 5.47 3.82
C LYS A 53 -15.48 6.99 3.82
N ILE A 54 -16.65 7.61 3.57
CA ILE A 54 -16.84 9.05 3.61
C ILE A 54 -17.77 9.35 4.78
N THR A 55 -17.23 9.98 5.81
CA THR A 55 -17.97 10.32 7.01
C THR A 55 -17.64 11.74 7.45
N LYS A 56 -18.45 12.30 8.36
CA LYS A 56 -18.14 13.60 8.94
C LYS A 56 -16.92 13.50 9.86
N ASN A 57 -16.03 14.46 9.79
CA ASN A 57 -14.82 14.53 10.62
C ASN A 57 -15.14 14.43 12.12
N THR A 58 -16.27 15.02 12.56
CA THR A 58 -16.71 14.92 13.95
C THR A 58 -17.03 13.48 14.39
N LEU A 59 -17.55 12.61 13.51
CA LEU A 59 -17.81 11.21 13.84
C LEU A 59 -16.51 10.41 13.83
N MET A 60 -15.57 10.75 12.95
CA MET A 60 -14.26 10.13 12.96
C MET A 60 -13.48 10.50 14.22
N ASN A 61 -13.51 11.76 14.65
CA ASN A 61 -12.92 12.18 15.93
C ASN A 61 -13.45 11.34 17.11
N ILE A 62 -14.76 11.13 17.18
CA ILE A 62 -15.36 10.30 18.24
C ILE A 62 -14.94 8.82 18.10
N ALA A 63 -14.75 8.33 16.89
CA ALA A 63 -14.33 6.94 16.67
C ALA A 63 -12.87 6.72 17.10
N VAL A 64 -12.00 7.71 16.88
CA VAL A 64 -10.57 7.67 17.22
C VAL A 64 -10.32 8.07 18.68
N ASP A 65 -11.28 8.77 19.31
CA ASP A 65 -11.18 9.17 20.72
C ASP A 65 -11.11 7.94 21.62
N GLY A 66 -10.00 7.83 22.36
CA GLY A 66 -9.71 6.68 23.22
C GLY A 66 -8.79 5.61 22.62
N ASP A 67 -8.33 5.78 21.36
CA ASP A 67 -7.37 4.87 20.72
C ASP A 67 -6.08 5.62 20.35
N GLU A 68 -5.03 5.40 21.15
CA GLU A 68 -3.73 6.10 21.00
C GLU A 68 -3.11 5.88 19.62
N ASN A 69 -3.35 4.74 18.99
CA ASN A 69 -2.79 4.41 17.67
C ASN A 69 -3.39 5.27 16.55
N TRP A 70 -4.61 5.75 16.71
CA TRP A 70 -5.30 6.49 15.67
C TRP A 70 -5.47 7.99 15.97
N GLN A 71 -5.08 8.45 17.17
CA GLN A 71 -5.13 9.88 17.53
C GLN A 71 -4.48 10.82 16.50
N PRO A 72 -3.32 10.48 15.89
CA PRO A 72 -2.68 11.38 14.91
C PRO A 72 -3.53 11.67 13.67
N ILE A 73 -4.55 10.87 13.39
CA ILE A 73 -5.51 11.14 12.30
C ILE A 73 -6.26 12.46 12.51
N GLN A 74 -6.47 12.88 13.76
CA GLN A 74 -7.22 14.09 14.10
C GLN A 74 -6.60 15.35 13.48
N GLU A 75 -5.28 15.41 13.38
CA GLU A 75 -4.55 16.52 12.77
C GLU A 75 -4.78 16.63 11.26
N LEU A 76 -5.15 15.51 10.61
CA LEU A 76 -5.41 15.43 9.18
C LEU A 76 -6.86 15.71 8.80
N LEU A 77 -7.76 15.85 9.79
CA LEU A 77 -9.20 16.05 9.59
C LEU A 77 -9.54 17.52 9.31
N SER A 78 -9.41 17.93 8.08
CA SER A 78 -9.84 19.26 7.62
C SER A 78 -10.70 19.12 6.36
N ASP A 79 -11.68 20.01 6.20
CA ASP A 79 -12.57 20.12 5.03
C ASP A 79 -13.29 18.80 4.63
N ALA A 80 -13.41 18.54 3.33
CA ALA A 80 -14.06 17.37 2.76
C ALA A 80 -13.10 16.18 2.76
N THR A 81 -13.25 15.28 3.73
CA THR A 81 -12.32 14.18 3.98
C THR A 81 -12.95 12.81 3.68
N ALA A 82 -12.25 11.99 2.92
CA ALA A 82 -12.54 10.58 2.76
C ALA A 82 -11.41 9.74 3.36
N PHE A 83 -11.81 8.66 4.02
CA PHE A 83 -10.91 7.74 4.72
C PHE A 83 -10.75 6.46 3.92
N LEU A 84 -9.49 6.10 3.67
CA LEU A 84 -9.16 4.82 3.05
C LEU A 84 -8.47 3.95 4.10
N PHE A 85 -9.10 2.84 4.41
CA PHE A 85 -8.60 1.85 5.34
C PHE A 85 -8.02 0.69 4.56
N THR A 86 -6.82 0.28 4.93
CA THR A 86 -6.09 -0.80 4.26
C THR A 86 -5.57 -1.77 5.31
N GLY A 87 -5.81 -3.05 5.08
CA GLY A 87 -5.24 -4.14 5.88
C GLY A 87 -3.79 -4.43 5.47
N GLU A 88 -3.52 -5.65 5.04
CA GLU A 88 -2.18 -6.14 4.74
C GLU A 88 -1.55 -5.60 3.46
N GLU A 89 -2.36 -5.25 2.45
CA GLU A 89 -1.93 -4.84 1.10
C GLU A 89 -1.71 -3.31 0.97
N ILE A 90 -0.86 -2.75 1.84
CA ILE A 90 -0.61 -1.30 1.89
C ILE A 90 -0.11 -0.76 0.55
N GLY A 91 0.92 -1.38 -0.03
CA GLY A 91 1.52 -0.91 -1.28
C GLY A 91 0.56 -0.96 -2.46
N ALA A 92 -0.26 -2.02 -2.57
CA ALA A 92 -1.25 -2.15 -3.63
C ALA A 92 -2.35 -1.08 -3.53
N ALA A 93 -2.83 -0.78 -2.32
CA ALA A 93 -3.85 0.24 -2.10
C ALA A 93 -3.35 1.65 -2.44
N VAL A 94 -2.12 1.99 -2.06
CA VAL A 94 -1.52 3.29 -2.41
C VAL A 94 -1.25 3.38 -3.92
N LYS A 95 -0.82 2.28 -4.59
CA LYS A 95 -0.68 2.23 -6.06
C LYS A 95 -2.02 2.44 -6.76
N ALA A 96 -3.08 1.77 -6.30
CA ALA A 96 -4.43 1.93 -6.85
C ALA A 96 -4.93 3.38 -6.72
N TYR A 97 -4.70 3.98 -5.55
CA TYR A 97 -5.03 5.40 -5.33
C TYR A 97 -4.20 6.34 -6.21
N LYS A 98 -2.87 6.14 -6.33
CA LYS A 98 -2.02 6.93 -7.24
C LYS A 98 -2.48 6.84 -8.70
N GLY A 99 -2.91 5.66 -9.15
CA GLY A 99 -3.51 5.48 -10.48
C GLY A 99 -4.76 6.33 -10.66
N PHE A 100 -5.69 6.25 -9.71
CA PHE A 100 -6.91 7.04 -9.70
C PHE A 100 -6.63 8.55 -9.64
N GLN A 101 -5.68 8.98 -8.80
CA GLN A 101 -5.29 10.39 -8.68
C GLN A 101 -4.73 10.95 -10.00
N LYS A 102 -3.93 10.16 -10.74
CA LYS A 102 -3.38 10.57 -12.05
C LYS A 102 -4.48 10.77 -13.10
N GLU A 103 -5.53 9.95 -13.06
CA GLU A 103 -6.65 10.02 -14.00
C GLU A 103 -7.58 11.18 -13.70
N THR A 104 -7.97 11.34 -12.42
CA THR A 104 -8.94 12.36 -12.01
C THR A 104 -8.34 13.73 -11.74
N LYS A 105 -7.10 13.78 -11.22
CA LYS A 105 -6.39 15.03 -10.83
C LYS A 105 -7.18 15.95 -9.88
N LYS A 106 -8.20 15.41 -9.22
CA LYS A 106 -9.12 16.16 -8.34
C LYS A 106 -8.92 15.86 -6.87
N THR A 107 -8.14 14.81 -6.56
CA THR A 107 -7.94 14.37 -5.19
C THR A 107 -6.56 14.71 -4.71
N GLU A 108 -6.45 15.14 -3.46
CA GLU A 108 -5.17 15.37 -2.80
C GLU A 108 -5.03 14.44 -1.61
N LEU A 109 -3.89 13.77 -1.53
CA LEU A 109 -3.49 13.02 -0.36
C LEU A 109 -3.05 14.00 0.72
N ARG A 110 -3.63 13.93 1.90
CA ARG A 110 -3.25 14.77 3.05
C ARG A 110 -2.18 14.11 3.92
N GLY A 111 -2.28 12.83 4.09
CA GLY A 111 -1.40 12.03 4.91
C GLY A 111 -2.06 10.73 5.32
N GLY A 112 -1.47 10.04 6.27
CA GLY A 112 -2.02 8.79 6.79
C GLY A 112 -1.49 8.49 8.18
N VAL A 113 -1.99 7.42 8.78
CA VAL A 113 -1.48 6.89 10.04
C VAL A 113 -1.24 5.39 9.85
N LEU A 114 -0.04 4.97 10.20
CA LEU A 114 0.42 3.58 10.18
C LEU A 114 0.90 3.22 11.57
N GLU A 115 0.24 2.26 12.22
CA GLU A 115 0.64 1.73 13.53
C GLU A 115 0.97 2.85 14.56
N GLY A 116 0.12 3.85 14.67
CA GLY A 116 0.28 4.96 15.62
C GLY A 116 1.21 6.08 15.16
N LYS A 117 1.80 6.00 13.98
CA LYS A 117 2.68 7.05 13.44
C LYS A 117 1.98 7.85 12.36
N ALA A 118 1.93 9.18 12.54
CA ALA A 118 1.49 10.06 11.47
C ALA A 118 2.49 10.03 10.31
N LEU A 119 1.98 9.87 9.11
CA LEU A 119 2.74 9.88 7.86
C LEU A 119 2.38 11.12 7.05
N THR A 120 3.39 11.78 6.55
CA THR A 120 3.21 12.87 5.59
C THR A 120 2.79 12.34 4.22
N LYS A 121 2.29 13.22 3.36
CA LYS A 121 1.94 12.91 1.97
C LYS A 121 3.05 12.14 1.25
N GLU A 122 4.29 12.63 1.35
CA GLU A 122 5.46 12.05 0.69
C GLU A 122 5.77 10.63 1.19
N GLN A 123 5.62 10.42 2.50
CA GLN A 123 5.84 9.11 3.12
C GLN A 123 4.77 8.09 2.68
N VAL A 124 3.49 8.51 2.63
CA VAL A 124 2.42 7.62 2.12
C VAL A 124 2.62 7.34 0.63
N GLU A 125 3.06 8.31 -0.16
CA GLU A 125 3.40 8.09 -1.56
C GLU A 125 4.57 7.11 -1.73
N ALA A 126 5.59 7.16 -0.88
CA ALA A 126 6.70 6.23 -0.88
C ALA A 126 6.28 4.79 -0.54
N LEU A 127 5.26 4.61 0.33
CA LEU A 127 4.69 3.28 0.59
C LEU A 127 4.11 2.64 -0.67
N GLY A 128 3.60 3.43 -1.61
CA GLY A 128 3.13 2.93 -2.90
C GLY A 128 4.24 2.35 -3.79
N ASP A 129 5.49 2.72 -3.57
CA ASP A 129 6.63 2.21 -4.33
C ASP A 129 7.18 0.90 -3.74
N LEU A 130 6.69 0.50 -2.56
CA LEU A 130 7.01 -0.79 -1.97
C LEU A 130 6.40 -1.92 -2.81
N PRO A 131 7.15 -3.02 -3.02
CA PRO A 131 6.62 -4.20 -3.68
C PRO A 131 5.47 -4.82 -2.85
N THR A 132 4.51 -5.40 -3.54
CA THR A 132 3.47 -6.21 -2.88
C THR A 132 4.08 -7.42 -2.19
N LYS A 133 3.36 -8.06 -1.25
CA LYS A 133 3.84 -9.29 -0.58
C LYS A 133 4.26 -10.36 -1.61
N ASP A 134 3.45 -10.54 -2.65
CA ASP A 134 3.72 -11.51 -3.71
C ASP A 134 4.98 -11.15 -4.51
N GLU A 135 5.16 -9.86 -4.82
CA GLU A 135 6.37 -9.37 -5.49
C GLU A 135 7.62 -9.54 -4.61
N LEU A 136 7.50 -9.35 -3.29
CA LEU A 136 8.59 -9.60 -2.33
C LEU A 136 8.95 -11.09 -2.28
N TYR A 137 7.96 -11.98 -2.19
CA TYR A 137 8.19 -13.43 -2.23
C TYR A 137 8.81 -13.86 -3.56
N ALA A 138 8.33 -13.31 -4.68
CA ALA A 138 8.91 -13.56 -5.99
C ALA A 138 10.37 -13.11 -6.09
N LYS A 139 10.72 -11.94 -5.54
CA LYS A 139 12.11 -11.45 -5.47
C LYS A 139 12.99 -12.34 -4.60
N ILE A 140 12.50 -12.78 -3.44
CA ILE A 140 13.23 -13.69 -2.55
C ILE A 140 13.47 -15.02 -3.25
N ALA A 141 12.43 -15.62 -3.83
CA ALA A 141 12.54 -16.87 -4.58
C ALA A 141 13.50 -16.73 -5.78
N GLY A 142 13.41 -15.62 -6.52
CA GLY A 142 14.34 -15.29 -7.61
C GLY A 142 15.79 -15.18 -7.14
N SER A 143 16.03 -14.55 -5.98
CA SER A 143 17.37 -14.42 -5.40
C SER A 143 17.96 -15.79 -5.01
N ILE A 144 17.14 -16.66 -4.42
CA ILE A 144 17.54 -18.03 -4.05
C ILE A 144 17.89 -18.83 -5.31
N ASN A 145 17.04 -18.77 -6.34
CA ASN A 145 17.30 -19.45 -7.62
C ASN A 145 18.54 -18.90 -8.31
N ALA A 146 18.79 -17.59 -8.24
CA ALA A 146 20.01 -16.98 -8.80
C ALA A 146 21.27 -17.47 -8.09
N LEU A 147 21.23 -17.65 -6.76
CA LEU A 147 22.34 -18.25 -6.01
C LEU A 147 22.58 -19.70 -6.42
N ALA A 148 21.54 -20.52 -6.50
CA ALA A 148 21.65 -21.89 -6.94
C ALA A 148 22.23 -21.99 -8.36
N THR A 149 21.76 -21.12 -9.27
CA THR A 149 22.28 -21.03 -10.64
C THR A 149 23.77 -20.62 -10.67
N LYS A 150 24.16 -19.60 -9.88
CA LYS A 150 25.56 -19.18 -9.80
C LYS A 150 26.48 -20.29 -9.31
N ILE A 151 26.04 -21.06 -8.31
CA ILE A 151 26.80 -22.21 -7.81
C ILE A 151 26.92 -23.28 -8.91
N ALA A 152 25.81 -23.64 -9.56
CA ALA A 152 25.82 -24.64 -10.62
C ALA A 152 26.71 -24.24 -11.81
N VAL A 153 26.66 -22.96 -12.21
CA VAL A 153 27.51 -22.40 -13.26
C VAL A 153 28.96 -22.42 -12.81
N GLY A 154 29.29 -21.98 -11.59
CA GLY A 154 30.66 -21.99 -11.07
C GLY A 154 31.26 -23.39 -11.02
N VAL A 155 30.48 -24.39 -10.57
CA VAL A 155 30.92 -25.81 -10.57
C VAL A 155 31.14 -26.34 -11.98
N LYS A 156 30.35 -25.91 -12.96
CA LYS A 156 30.47 -26.35 -14.37
C LYS A 156 31.59 -25.60 -15.12
N GLU A 157 31.81 -24.34 -14.81
CA GLU A 157 32.78 -23.52 -15.53
C GLU A 157 34.26 -23.82 -15.16
N VAL A 158 34.51 -24.25 -13.93
CA VAL A 158 35.89 -24.59 -13.51
C VAL A 158 36.45 -25.73 -14.35
N PRO A 159 35.81 -26.91 -14.49
CA PRO A 159 36.28 -27.97 -15.37
C PRO A 159 36.29 -27.56 -16.85
N GLY A 160 35.29 -26.80 -17.29
CA GLY A 160 35.21 -26.32 -18.68
C GLY A 160 36.30 -25.31 -19.03
N GLY A 161 36.69 -24.44 -18.08
CA GLY A 161 37.80 -23.50 -18.23
C GLY A 161 39.13 -24.23 -18.32
N LEU A 162 39.38 -25.23 -17.48
CA LEU A 162 40.54 -26.08 -17.53
C LEU A 162 40.69 -26.83 -18.87
N ALA A 163 39.58 -27.48 -19.32
CA ALA A 163 39.58 -28.18 -20.60
C ALA A 163 39.86 -27.26 -21.78
N ARG A 164 39.30 -26.06 -21.78
CA ARG A 164 39.58 -25.03 -22.81
C ARG A 164 41.04 -24.53 -22.75
N GLY A 165 41.59 -24.35 -21.55
CA GLY A 165 42.98 -23.96 -21.34
C GLY A 165 43.96 -25.03 -21.85
N ILE A 166 43.73 -26.30 -21.52
CA ILE A 166 44.56 -27.43 -22.00
C ILE A 166 44.51 -27.52 -23.52
N LYS A 167 43.29 -27.38 -24.11
CA LYS A 167 43.14 -27.40 -25.59
C LYS A 167 43.89 -26.27 -26.24
N ALA A 168 43.81 -25.04 -25.72
CA ALA A 168 44.48 -23.88 -26.25
C ALA A 168 46.06 -23.97 -26.14
N VAL A 169 46.58 -24.69 -25.15
CA VAL A 169 48.00 -24.96 -25.05
C VAL A 169 48.45 -26.01 -26.07
N SER A 170 47.68 -27.10 -26.24
CA SER A 170 47.99 -28.15 -27.20
C SER A 170 47.97 -27.63 -28.66
N GLU A 171 47.07 -26.71 -29.00
CA GLU A 171 46.96 -26.10 -30.33
C GLU A 171 48.09 -25.05 -30.60
N LYS A 172 48.87 -24.65 -29.59
CA LYS A 172 50.01 -23.76 -29.75
C LYS A 172 51.36 -24.49 -29.89
N GLU A 173 51.38 -25.77 -29.57
CA GLU A 173 52.57 -26.62 -29.67
C GLU A 173 52.65 -27.39 -30.99
N GLU A 174 51.64 -27.27 -31.85
CA GLU A 174 51.70 -27.66 -33.27
C GLU A 174 52.00 -26.42 -34.15
#